data_6ddf26dde8b00a22cfc55e9365dd8e0c
#
_entry.id   6ddf26dde8b00a22cfc55e9365dd8e0c
#
_cell.length_a   1.000
_cell.length_b   1.000
_cell.length_c   1.000
_cell.angle_alpha   90.00
_cell.angle_beta   90.00
_cell.angle_gamma   90.00
#
_symmetry.space_group_name_H-M   'P 1'
#
loop_
_entity.id
_entity.type
_entity.pdbx_description
1 polymer ?
#
loop_
_entity_poly.entity_id
_entity_poly.type
_entity_poly.pdbx_seq_one_letter_code
_entity_poly.pdbx_strand_id
1 'polypeptide(L)'
;MPRNNKSIIRQVQEQLESFRAYGQSKHEDKLENGGKPTKDKIYSYKTFEDYLRQCCLFAKWARSAHGCKTLEDARKYSGEYLQLRMAENKSAWTVRLDAAALAKLYQVSTFELGAVLPSRNRADVHQHREHKEIGHYSYARNQDITDWGQGTGMRICEMLKTDPHQVIIAEDGRMWIKDCRGKGGRIRDIPVDPAYADRVWEIAQRAIREGRSRVFTHVNKYTPEHMFRAEYAQRYYDRIARPVCELDRERTFVTVKGRVRSELYVCRRDRVGTRYDARAMEEVSLALGHSRLDVMTAYLK
;
A
#
# COMPACT_ATOMS: atom_id res chain seq x y z
N MET A 1 -29.87 6.23 -37.04
CA MET A 1 -28.77 6.31 -36.06
C MET A 1 -27.86 5.11 -36.24
N PRO A 2 -26.54 5.24 -36.35
CA PRO A 2 -25.66 4.10 -36.48
C PRO A 2 -25.81 3.23 -35.23
N ARG A 3 -26.14 1.94 -35.38
CA ARG A 3 -26.18 0.98 -34.30
C ARG A 3 -24.78 0.89 -33.69
N ASN A 4 -24.67 1.24 -32.42
CA ASN A 4 -23.41 1.11 -31.67
C ASN A 4 -23.12 -0.40 -31.51
N ASN A 5 -22.40 -0.99 -32.48
CA ASN A 5 -22.09 -2.41 -32.52
C ASN A 5 -20.97 -2.83 -31.55
N LYS A 6 -20.55 -1.90 -30.64
CA LYS A 6 -19.50 -2.19 -29.67
C LYS A 6 -20.03 -3.07 -28.55
N SER A 7 -19.32 -4.15 -28.24
CA SER A 7 -19.64 -4.98 -27.08
C SER A 7 -19.59 -4.14 -25.80
N ILE A 8 -20.39 -4.49 -24.78
CA ILE A 8 -20.39 -3.80 -23.49
C ILE A 8 -18.99 -3.79 -22.84
N ILE A 9 -18.18 -4.83 -23.07
CA ILE A 9 -16.78 -4.88 -22.61
C ILE A 9 -15.91 -3.81 -23.31
N ARG A 10 -16.12 -3.59 -24.60
CA ARG A 10 -15.41 -2.56 -25.34
C ARG A 10 -15.79 -1.16 -24.85
N GLN A 11 -17.08 -0.96 -24.53
CA GLN A 11 -17.56 0.30 -23.93
C GLN A 11 -16.91 0.56 -22.57
N VAL A 12 -16.76 -0.46 -21.68
CA VAL A 12 -16.02 -0.36 -20.41
C VAL A 12 -14.59 0.09 -20.67
N GLN A 13 -13.91 -0.57 -21.61
CA GLN A 13 -12.51 -0.26 -21.92
C GLN A 13 -12.34 1.17 -22.39
N GLU A 14 -13.12 1.62 -23.38
CA GLU A 14 -13.05 2.96 -23.92
C GLU A 14 -13.37 4.04 -22.88
N GLN A 15 -14.38 3.79 -22.03
CA GLN A 15 -14.73 4.71 -20.94
C GLN A 15 -13.58 4.86 -19.93
N LEU A 16 -12.98 3.77 -19.47
CA LEU A 16 -11.86 3.84 -18.54
C LEU A 16 -10.58 4.37 -19.18
N GLU A 17 -10.36 4.12 -20.48
CA GLU A 17 -9.26 4.69 -21.24
C GLU A 17 -9.34 6.20 -21.31
N SER A 18 -10.53 6.78 -21.45
CA SER A 18 -10.72 8.23 -21.45
C SER A 18 -10.35 8.91 -20.12
N PHE A 19 -10.24 8.14 -19.03
CA PHE A 19 -9.85 8.66 -17.70
C PHE A 19 -8.35 8.56 -17.41
N ARG A 20 -7.53 8.11 -18.35
CA ARG A 20 -6.08 7.98 -18.13
C ARG A 20 -5.43 9.35 -17.88
N ALA A 21 -4.77 9.44 -16.72
CA ALA A 21 -4.04 10.62 -16.27
C ALA A 21 -2.69 10.19 -15.64
N TYR A 22 -2.00 9.26 -16.32
CA TYR A 22 -0.73 8.72 -15.81
C TYR A 22 0.33 9.82 -15.77
N GLY A 23 1.10 9.84 -14.67
CA GLY A 23 2.13 10.85 -14.45
C GLY A 23 1.62 12.18 -13.89
N GLN A 24 0.30 12.42 -13.87
CA GLN A 24 -0.27 13.60 -13.22
C GLN A 24 -0.31 13.43 -11.70
N SER A 25 -0.30 14.56 -10.98
CA SER A 25 -0.35 14.58 -9.52
C SER A 25 -1.79 14.49 -9.01
N LYS A 26 -2.18 13.33 -8.48
CA LYS A 26 -3.48 13.18 -7.80
C LYS A 26 -3.67 14.17 -6.64
N HIS A 27 -2.58 14.64 -6.03
CA HIS A 27 -2.65 15.56 -4.90
C HIS A 27 -3.00 16.95 -5.36
N GLU A 28 -2.36 17.45 -6.41
CA GLU A 28 -2.63 18.76 -7.03
C GLU A 28 -4.06 18.81 -7.53
N ASP A 29 -4.48 17.85 -8.36
CA ASP A 29 -5.85 17.76 -8.86
C ASP A 29 -6.89 17.74 -7.73
N LYS A 30 -6.57 17.07 -6.61
CA LYS A 30 -7.47 17.08 -5.44
C LYS A 30 -7.55 18.44 -4.77
N LEU A 31 -6.45 19.19 -4.69
CA LEU A 31 -6.42 20.55 -4.15
C LEU A 31 -7.23 21.50 -5.05
N GLU A 32 -7.02 21.45 -6.35
CA GLU A 32 -7.76 22.21 -7.35
C GLU A 32 -9.26 21.90 -7.31
N ASN A 33 -9.64 20.66 -7.02
CA ASN A 33 -11.03 20.21 -6.90
C ASN A 33 -11.61 20.41 -5.48
N GLY A 34 -11.17 21.43 -4.76
CA GLY A 34 -11.68 21.78 -3.43
C GLY A 34 -11.50 20.66 -2.37
N GLY A 35 -10.42 19.88 -2.45
CA GLY A 35 -10.13 18.78 -1.54
C GLY A 35 -10.88 17.47 -1.86
N LYS A 36 -11.70 17.43 -2.90
CA LYS A 36 -12.47 16.24 -3.30
C LYS A 36 -11.70 15.41 -4.35
N PRO A 37 -11.83 14.07 -4.34
CA PRO A 37 -11.26 13.24 -5.39
C PRO A 37 -11.88 13.55 -6.75
N THR A 38 -11.07 13.52 -7.80
CA THR A 38 -11.56 13.60 -9.19
C THR A 38 -12.34 12.33 -9.56
N LYS A 39 -13.45 12.48 -10.27
CA LYS A 39 -14.29 11.36 -10.70
C LYS A 39 -13.86 10.78 -12.05
N ASP A 40 -13.14 11.55 -12.85
CA ASP A 40 -12.82 11.36 -14.27
C ASP A 40 -11.32 11.05 -14.55
N LYS A 41 -10.47 10.88 -13.52
CA LYS A 41 -9.03 10.62 -13.71
C LYS A 41 -8.55 9.34 -13.01
N ILE A 42 -7.69 8.59 -13.69
CA ILE A 42 -6.99 7.40 -13.18
C ILE A 42 -5.48 7.63 -13.31
N TYR A 43 -4.79 7.78 -12.19
CA TYR A 43 -3.40 8.25 -12.10
C TYR A 43 -2.34 7.16 -12.18
N SER A 44 -2.70 5.88 -12.09
CA SER A 44 -1.74 4.79 -12.17
C SER A 44 -2.23 3.64 -13.03
N TYR A 45 -1.30 3.04 -13.76
CA TYR A 45 -1.55 1.86 -14.59
C TYR A 45 -2.17 0.71 -13.78
N LYS A 46 -1.64 0.44 -12.57
CA LYS A 46 -2.17 -0.62 -11.69
C LYS A 46 -3.63 -0.37 -11.29
N THR A 47 -3.99 0.87 -10.98
CA THR A 47 -5.40 1.21 -10.68
C THR A 47 -6.28 1.01 -11.92
N PHE A 48 -5.79 1.37 -13.10
CA PHE A 48 -6.51 1.16 -14.35
C PHE A 48 -6.76 -0.33 -14.60
N GLU A 49 -5.75 -1.18 -14.48
CA GLU A 49 -5.89 -2.63 -14.64
C GLU A 49 -6.90 -3.24 -13.66
N ASP A 50 -6.79 -2.84 -12.38
CA ASP A 50 -7.70 -3.34 -11.34
C ASP A 50 -9.14 -2.90 -11.63
N TYR A 51 -9.38 -1.65 -12.00
CA TYR A 51 -10.71 -1.14 -12.34
C TYR A 51 -11.25 -1.76 -13.62
N LEU A 52 -10.43 -1.89 -14.66
CA LEU A 52 -10.82 -2.55 -15.90
C LEU A 52 -11.30 -3.98 -15.62
N ARG A 53 -10.54 -4.74 -14.84
CA ARG A 53 -10.91 -6.11 -14.47
C ARG A 53 -12.24 -6.16 -13.75
N GLN A 54 -12.47 -5.31 -12.73
CA GLN A 54 -13.71 -5.33 -11.95
C GLN A 54 -14.91 -4.86 -12.79
N CYS A 55 -14.74 -3.81 -13.59
CA CYS A 55 -15.80 -3.32 -14.47
C CYS A 55 -16.15 -4.34 -15.58
N CYS A 56 -15.17 -5.07 -16.11
CA CYS A 56 -15.43 -6.16 -17.07
C CYS A 56 -16.18 -7.34 -16.44
N LEU A 57 -15.90 -7.69 -15.17
CA LEU A 57 -16.67 -8.71 -14.44
C LEU A 57 -18.13 -8.27 -14.28
N PHE A 58 -18.37 -7.05 -13.85
CA PHE A 58 -19.70 -6.46 -13.76
C PHE A 58 -20.43 -6.47 -15.10
N ALA A 59 -19.79 -5.99 -16.17
CA ALA A 59 -20.40 -5.91 -17.51
C ALA A 59 -20.76 -7.29 -18.07
N LYS A 60 -19.92 -8.31 -17.83
CA LYS A 60 -20.21 -9.70 -18.20
C LYS A 60 -21.44 -10.22 -17.45
N TRP A 61 -21.51 -9.98 -16.15
CA TRP A 61 -22.64 -10.37 -15.33
C TRP A 61 -23.93 -9.65 -15.77
N ALA A 62 -23.91 -8.33 -15.94
CA ALA A 62 -25.06 -7.54 -16.37
C ALA A 62 -25.60 -8.00 -17.75
N ARG A 63 -24.69 -8.36 -18.66
CA ARG A 63 -25.07 -8.96 -19.96
C ARG A 63 -25.71 -10.34 -19.79
N SER A 64 -25.14 -11.19 -18.93
CA SER A 64 -25.63 -12.56 -18.74
C SER A 64 -26.94 -12.62 -17.97
N ALA A 65 -27.07 -11.84 -16.88
CA ALA A 65 -28.22 -11.87 -15.98
C ALA A 65 -29.40 -11.04 -16.49
N HIS A 66 -29.12 -9.90 -17.17
CA HIS A 66 -30.12 -8.91 -17.54
C HIS A 66 -30.16 -8.57 -19.04
N GLY A 67 -29.34 -9.22 -19.87
CA GLY A 67 -29.31 -8.98 -21.31
C GLY A 67 -28.78 -7.59 -21.71
N CYS A 68 -28.09 -6.87 -20.81
CA CYS A 68 -27.61 -5.51 -21.05
C CYS A 68 -26.62 -5.48 -22.21
N LYS A 69 -26.83 -4.55 -23.14
CA LYS A 69 -25.98 -4.33 -24.32
C LYS A 69 -25.12 -3.06 -24.20
N THR A 70 -25.51 -2.14 -23.33
CA THR A 70 -24.81 -0.86 -23.12
C THR A 70 -24.46 -0.68 -21.65
N LEU A 71 -23.49 0.23 -21.38
CA LEU A 71 -23.14 0.62 -20.01
C LEU A 71 -24.31 1.34 -19.33
N GLU A 72 -25.07 2.13 -20.07
CA GLU A 72 -26.22 2.84 -19.53
C GLU A 72 -27.32 1.87 -19.06
N ASP A 73 -27.63 0.84 -19.85
CA ASP A 73 -28.57 -0.22 -19.44
C ASP A 73 -28.11 -0.95 -18.17
N ALA A 74 -26.79 -1.17 -18.05
CA ALA A 74 -26.20 -1.91 -16.93
C ALA A 74 -26.17 -1.08 -15.64
N ARG A 75 -26.09 0.25 -15.72
CA ARG A 75 -25.89 1.15 -14.58
C ARG A 75 -26.84 0.90 -13.42
N LYS A 76 -28.12 0.73 -13.69
CA LYS A 76 -29.16 0.49 -12.68
C LYS A 76 -28.98 -0.79 -11.87
N TYR A 77 -28.22 -1.74 -12.38
CA TYR A 77 -27.93 -3.03 -11.72
C TYR A 77 -26.65 -3.01 -10.88
N SER A 78 -26.00 -1.85 -10.73
CA SER A 78 -24.75 -1.73 -9.95
C SER A 78 -24.93 -2.16 -8.49
N GLY A 79 -26.05 -1.78 -7.85
CA GLY A 79 -26.37 -2.14 -6.48
C GLY A 79 -26.62 -3.65 -6.32
N GLU A 80 -27.41 -4.23 -7.24
CA GLU A 80 -27.69 -5.67 -7.26
C GLU A 80 -26.39 -6.49 -7.41
N TYR A 81 -25.50 -6.09 -8.32
CA TYR A 81 -24.20 -6.73 -8.47
C TYR A 81 -23.38 -6.69 -7.18
N LEU A 82 -23.32 -5.54 -6.50
CA LEU A 82 -22.60 -5.44 -5.23
C LEU A 82 -23.22 -6.32 -4.13
N GLN A 83 -24.53 -6.44 -4.08
CA GLN A 83 -25.23 -7.36 -3.18
C GLN A 83 -24.89 -8.81 -3.50
N LEU A 84 -24.87 -9.20 -4.78
CA LEU A 84 -24.42 -10.51 -5.22
C LEU A 84 -22.99 -10.80 -4.75
N ARG A 85 -22.07 -9.85 -4.90
CA ARG A 85 -20.69 -10.01 -4.46
C ARG A 85 -20.57 -10.23 -2.94
N MET A 86 -21.44 -9.61 -2.15
CA MET A 86 -21.54 -9.85 -0.72
C MET A 86 -22.13 -11.24 -0.41
N ALA A 87 -23.17 -11.65 -1.12
CA ALA A 87 -23.77 -12.99 -1.00
C ALA A 87 -22.80 -14.12 -1.39
N GLU A 88 -21.87 -13.86 -2.32
CA GLU A 88 -20.75 -14.75 -2.66
C GLU A 88 -19.64 -14.78 -1.59
N ASN A 89 -19.84 -14.18 -0.42
CA ASN A 89 -18.86 -14.07 0.65
C ASN A 89 -17.52 -13.43 0.23
N LYS A 90 -17.53 -12.51 -0.75
CA LYS A 90 -16.32 -11.76 -1.08
C LYS A 90 -15.93 -10.84 0.07
N SER A 91 -14.63 -10.72 0.32
CA SER A 91 -14.11 -9.87 1.39
C SER A 91 -14.61 -8.43 1.24
N ALA A 92 -14.77 -7.71 2.36
CA ALA A 92 -15.15 -6.30 2.38
C ALA A 92 -14.19 -5.43 1.53
N TRP A 93 -12.91 -5.82 1.43
CA TRP A 93 -11.92 -5.15 0.55
C TRP A 93 -12.25 -5.34 -0.93
N THR A 94 -12.62 -6.56 -1.33
CA THR A 94 -13.00 -6.88 -2.71
C THR A 94 -14.27 -6.13 -3.10
N VAL A 95 -15.34 -6.23 -2.30
CA VAL A 95 -16.61 -5.55 -2.58
C VAL A 95 -16.41 -4.02 -2.68
N ARG A 96 -15.59 -3.43 -1.80
CA ARG A 96 -15.29 -1.99 -1.87
C ARG A 96 -14.39 -1.62 -3.05
N LEU A 97 -13.57 -2.53 -3.56
CA LEU A 97 -12.84 -2.32 -4.81
C LEU A 97 -13.80 -2.37 -6.01
N ASP A 98 -14.73 -3.33 -6.04
CA ASP A 98 -15.76 -3.40 -7.06
C ASP A 98 -16.59 -2.10 -7.08
N ALA A 99 -17.06 -1.65 -5.91
CA ALA A 99 -17.79 -0.38 -5.78
C ALA A 99 -16.97 0.85 -6.24
N ALA A 100 -15.68 0.91 -5.89
CA ALA A 100 -14.82 2.00 -6.32
C ALA A 100 -14.58 2.01 -7.84
N ALA A 101 -14.47 0.83 -8.45
CA ALA A 101 -14.34 0.69 -9.91
C ALA A 101 -15.62 1.13 -10.64
N LEU A 102 -16.79 0.69 -10.16
CA LEU A 102 -18.08 1.08 -10.72
C LEU A 102 -18.37 2.58 -10.52
N ALA A 103 -18.07 3.13 -9.34
CA ALA A 103 -18.19 4.55 -9.07
C ALA A 103 -17.31 5.38 -10.02
N LYS A 104 -16.11 4.90 -10.35
CA LYS A 104 -15.24 5.52 -11.35
C LYS A 104 -15.83 5.40 -12.75
N LEU A 105 -16.28 4.20 -13.16
CA LEU A 105 -16.87 3.94 -14.47
C LEU A 105 -18.04 4.89 -14.77
N TYR A 106 -18.91 5.09 -13.79
CA TYR A 106 -20.11 5.93 -13.91
C TYR A 106 -19.95 7.36 -13.39
N GLN A 107 -18.74 7.75 -12.95
CA GLN A 107 -18.41 9.07 -12.41
C GLN A 107 -19.31 9.52 -11.24
N VAL A 108 -19.74 8.57 -10.44
CA VAL A 108 -20.62 8.78 -9.27
C VAL A 108 -19.86 8.52 -7.96
N SER A 109 -20.49 8.79 -6.82
CA SER A 109 -20.01 8.33 -5.52
C SER A 109 -20.40 6.86 -5.30
N THR A 110 -19.69 6.17 -4.40
CA THR A 110 -20.05 4.79 -4.05
C THR A 110 -21.42 4.68 -3.37
N PHE A 111 -21.92 5.75 -2.79
CA PHE A 111 -23.26 5.81 -2.18
C PHE A 111 -24.37 5.79 -3.23
N GLU A 112 -24.11 6.33 -4.41
CA GLU A 112 -25.09 6.41 -5.53
C GLU A 112 -25.21 5.06 -6.27
N LEU A 113 -24.45 4.04 -5.90
CA LEU A 113 -24.52 2.70 -6.53
C LEU A 113 -25.66 1.82 -6.00
N GLY A 114 -26.41 2.27 -4.99
CA GLY A 114 -27.58 1.57 -4.47
C GLY A 114 -27.30 0.36 -3.60
N ALA A 115 -26.12 0.24 -2.98
CA ALA A 115 -25.79 -0.83 -2.04
C ALA A 115 -25.10 -0.31 -0.76
N VAL A 116 -25.44 -0.89 0.37
CA VAL A 116 -24.73 -0.66 1.64
C VAL A 116 -23.45 -1.51 1.65
N LEU A 117 -22.30 -0.85 1.65
CA LEU A 117 -21.01 -1.54 1.56
C LEU A 117 -20.54 -2.04 2.94
N PRO A 118 -19.98 -3.26 3.02
CA PRO A 118 -19.53 -3.87 4.26
C PRO A 118 -18.38 -3.07 4.89
N SER A 119 -18.33 -3.04 6.22
CA SER A 119 -17.23 -2.45 6.97
C SER A 119 -15.95 -3.28 6.79
N ARG A 120 -14.80 -2.59 6.72
CA ARG A 120 -13.49 -3.26 6.67
C ARG A 120 -13.00 -3.50 8.09
N ASN A 121 -12.90 -4.75 8.50
CA ASN A 121 -12.27 -5.14 9.76
C ASN A 121 -10.90 -5.74 9.48
N ARG A 122 -9.87 -5.30 10.19
CA ARG A 122 -8.51 -5.85 10.01
C ARG A 122 -8.43 -7.33 10.40
N ALA A 123 -9.25 -7.76 11.33
CA ALA A 123 -9.34 -9.16 11.72
C ALA A 123 -9.68 -10.09 10.53
N ASP A 124 -10.40 -9.57 9.53
CA ASP A 124 -10.80 -10.32 8.33
C ASP A 124 -9.69 -10.36 7.25
N VAL A 125 -8.57 -9.68 7.49
CA VAL A 125 -7.44 -9.68 6.54
C VAL A 125 -6.54 -10.87 6.85
N HIS A 126 -6.39 -11.79 5.89
CA HIS A 126 -5.34 -12.81 5.97
C HIS A 126 -3.99 -12.11 5.93
N GLN A 127 -3.31 -12.10 7.08
CA GLN A 127 -2.08 -11.32 7.24
C GLN A 127 -0.92 -12.06 6.58
N HIS A 128 -0.40 -11.50 5.50
CA HIS A 128 0.88 -11.91 4.89
C HIS A 128 2.10 -11.35 5.65
N ARG A 129 1.92 -10.96 6.93
CA ARG A 129 2.97 -10.34 7.75
C ARG A 129 3.55 -11.27 8.79
N GLU A 130 2.92 -12.41 9.01
CA GLU A 130 3.45 -13.45 9.88
C GLU A 130 4.50 -14.26 9.15
N HIS A 131 5.50 -14.75 9.90
CA HIS A 131 6.49 -15.66 9.36
C HIS A 131 5.79 -16.94 8.89
N LYS A 132 5.84 -17.20 7.59
CA LYS A 132 5.28 -18.42 6.97
C LYS A 132 6.28 -18.93 5.96
N GLU A 133 6.40 -20.25 5.88
CA GLU A 133 7.04 -20.86 4.74
C GLU A 133 6.22 -20.55 3.47
N ILE A 134 6.86 -19.88 2.53
CA ILE A 134 6.24 -19.52 1.25
C ILE A 134 6.76 -20.49 0.22
N GLY A 135 5.92 -21.42 -0.24
CA GLY A 135 6.30 -22.51 -1.14
C GLY A 135 6.94 -22.09 -2.47
N HIS A 136 6.85 -20.80 -2.82
CA HIS A 136 7.45 -20.24 -4.04
C HIS A 136 8.66 -19.31 -3.76
N TYR A 137 9.11 -19.22 -2.50
CA TYR A 137 10.25 -18.40 -2.11
C TYR A 137 11.25 -19.22 -1.30
N SER A 138 12.43 -19.44 -1.86
CA SER A 138 13.53 -20.11 -1.16
C SER A 138 14.42 -19.05 -0.51
N TYR A 139 14.48 -19.05 0.81
CA TYR A 139 15.33 -18.15 1.60
C TYR A 139 16.80 -18.33 1.25
N ALA A 140 17.26 -19.59 1.16
CA ALA A 140 18.66 -19.89 0.84
C ALA A 140 19.09 -19.36 -0.53
N ARG A 141 18.22 -19.46 -1.55
CA ARG A 141 18.51 -18.92 -2.90
C ARG A 141 18.39 -17.40 -3.00
N ASN A 142 17.70 -16.77 -2.06
CA ASN A 142 17.44 -15.33 -2.04
C ASN A 142 17.99 -14.69 -0.75
N GLN A 143 19.09 -15.20 -0.21
CA GLN A 143 19.64 -14.77 1.10
C GLN A 143 19.91 -13.26 1.10
N ASP A 144 20.56 -12.72 0.08
CA ASP A 144 20.84 -11.27 -0.02
C ASP A 144 19.56 -10.43 0.00
N ILE A 145 18.52 -10.86 -0.73
CA ILE A 145 17.22 -10.17 -0.77
C ILE A 145 16.54 -10.24 0.59
N THR A 146 16.65 -11.39 1.26
CA THR A 146 16.12 -11.62 2.61
C THR A 146 16.80 -10.72 3.62
N ASP A 147 18.14 -10.77 3.70
CA ASP A 147 18.93 -9.97 4.63
C ASP A 147 18.71 -8.47 4.41
N TRP A 148 18.70 -8.05 3.14
CA TRP A 148 18.38 -6.66 2.80
C TRP A 148 16.98 -6.27 3.22
N GLY A 149 15.98 -7.08 2.89
CA GLY A 149 14.58 -6.84 3.21
C GLY A 149 14.33 -6.74 4.71
N GLN A 150 14.91 -7.64 5.48
CA GLN A 150 14.83 -7.66 6.93
C GLN A 150 15.63 -6.51 7.56
N GLY A 151 16.81 -6.20 7.02
CA GLY A 151 17.67 -5.13 7.54
C GLY A 151 17.16 -3.72 7.25
N THR A 152 16.28 -3.52 6.25
CA THR A 152 15.87 -2.19 5.78
C THR A 152 14.36 -1.97 5.76
N GLY A 153 13.58 -3.03 5.78
CA GLY A 153 12.13 -2.93 5.60
C GLY A 153 11.69 -2.32 4.27
N MET A 154 12.51 -2.33 3.23
CA MET A 154 12.20 -1.75 1.91
C MET A 154 11.13 -2.56 1.16
N ARG A 155 10.42 -1.89 0.25
CA ARG A 155 9.57 -2.57 -0.72
C ARG A 155 10.39 -3.07 -1.91
N ILE A 156 9.90 -4.11 -2.60
CA ILE A 156 10.56 -4.63 -3.82
C ILE A 156 10.88 -3.50 -4.81
N CYS A 157 9.92 -2.61 -5.06
CA CYS A 157 10.12 -1.50 -5.98
C CYS A 157 11.15 -0.45 -5.51
N GLU A 158 11.43 -0.38 -4.21
CA GLU A 158 12.46 0.45 -3.61
C GLU A 158 13.83 -0.25 -3.75
N MET A 159 13.91 -1.54 -3.41
CA MET A 159 15.13 -2.35 -3.58
C MET A 159 15.68 -2.30 -5.01
N LEU A 160 14.80 -2.44 -6.01
CA LEU A 160 15.17 -2.38 -7.44
C LEU A 160 15.65 -1.00 -7.92
N LYS A 161 15.48 0.05 -7.11
CA LYS A 161 15.88 1.43 -7.46
C LYS A 161 17.07 1.91 -6.66
N THR A 162 17.44 1.21 -5.61
CA THR A 162 18.51 1.64 -4.72
C THR A 162 19.86 1.58 -5.40
N ASP A 163 20.54 2.73 -5.47
CA ASP A 163 21.95 2.82 -5.83
C ASP A 163 22.81 2.34 -4.65
N PRO A 164 23.81 1.48 -4.85
CA PRO A 164 24.65 0.99 -3.76
C PRO A 164 25.40 2.12 -3.01
N HIS A 165 25.68 3.25 -3.64
CA HIS A 165 26.30 4.43 -3.00
C HIS A 165 25.37 5.17 -2.04
N GLN A 166 24.07 4.85 -2.04
CA GLN A 166 23.13 5.39 -1.04
C GLN A 166 23.34 4.77 0.35
N VAL A 167 24.06 3.65 0.45
CA VAL A 167 24.38 3.00 1.73
C VAL A 167 25.60 3.70 2.35
N ILE A 168 25.40 4.36 3.47
CA ILE A 168 26.45 5.11 4.17
C ILE A 168 26.51 4.71 5.64
N ILE A 169 27.70 4.90 6.23
CA ILE A 169 27.90 4.85 7.69
C ILE A 169 28.04 6.30 8.15
N ALA A 170 27.14 6.73 9.06
CA ALA A 170 27.18 8.06 9.65
C ALA A 170 28.31 8.18 10.70
N GLU A 171 28.60 9.39 11.13
CA GLU A 171 29.64 9.68 12.14
C GLU A 171 29.41 8.95 13.47
N ASP A 172 28.16 8.70 13.81
CA ASP A 172 27.75 7.95 15.01
C ASP A 172 27.83 6.42 14.86
N GLY A 173 28.39 5.95 13.73
CA GLY A 173 28.53 4.53 13.42
C GLY A 173 27.26 3.85 12.92
N ARG A 174 26.13 4.55 12.87
CA ARG A 174 24.87 3.98 12.36
C ARG A 174 24.87 3.93 10.84
N MET A 175 24.36 2.85 10.29
CA MET A 175 24.22 2.69 8.84
C MET A 175 22.86 3.17 8.37
N TRP A 176 22.86 3.85 7.23
CA TRP A 176 21.68 4.43 6.60
C TRP A 176 21.64 4.14 5.11
N ILE A 177 20.43 4.03 4.57
CA ILE A 177 20.19 4.16 3.13
C ILE A 177 19.59 5.54 2.90
N LYS A 178 20.35 6.41 2.23
CA LYS A 178 19.96 7.80 1.97
C LYS A 178 19.07 7.92 0.74
N ASP A 179 18.22 8.93 0.73
CA ASP A 179 17.42 9.34 -0.43
C ASP A 179 16.60 8.21 -1.07
N CYS A 180 16.09 7.29 -0.28
CA CYS A 180 15.26 6.19 -0.76
C CYS A 180 13.94 6.73 -1.34
N ARG A 181 13.72 6.53 -2.65
CA ARG A 181 12.48 6.90 -3.34
C ARG A 181 11.39 5.86 -3.16
N GLY A 182 10.42 6.19 -2.34
CA GLY A 182 9.25 5.36 -2.06
C GLY A 182 8.08 5.56 -3.02
N LYS A 183 6.98 4.89 -2.70
CA LYS A 183 5.71 5.02 -3.43
C LYS A 183 5.21 6.47 -3.42
N GLY A 184 4.84 6.98 -4.59
CA GLY A 184 4.38 8.36 -4.75
C GLY A 184 5.50 9.40 -4.76
N GLY A 185 6.75 8.99 -5.04
CA GLY A 185 7.89 9.89 -5.19
C GLY A 185 8.47 10.42 -3.86
N ARG A 186 8.01 9.93 -2.72
CA ARG A 186 8.51 10.37 -1.42
C ARG A 186 9.94 9.91 -1.21
N ILE A 187 10.80 10.83 -0.81
CA ILE A 187 12.19 10.58 -0.45
C ILE A 187 12.27 10.46 1.08
N ARG A 188 13.07 9.50 1.56
CA ARG A 188 13.36 9.30 2.98
C ARG A 188 14.68 8.59 3.18
N ASP A 189 15.25 8.77 4.35
CA ASP A 189 16.38 8.00 4.83
C ASP A 189 15.85 6.78 5.63
N ILE A 190 16.51 5.65 5.45
CA ILE A 190 16.16 4.40 6.13
C ILE A 190 17.31 4.01 7.04
N PRO A 191 17.12 3.97 8.37
CA PRO A 191 18.12 3.39 9.26
C PRO A 191 18.20 1.89 9.03
N VAL A 192 19.39 1.36 8.85
CA VAL A 192 19.61 -0.08 8.73
C VAL A 192 19.56 -0.71 10.12
N ASP A 193 18.88 -1.84 10.21
CA ASP A 193 18.86 -2.63 11.45
C ASP A 193 20.28 -3.13 11.78
N PRO A 194 20.84 -2.83 12.98
CA PRO A 194 22.18 -3.23 13.35
C PRO A 194 22.44 -4.73 13.20
N ALA A 195 21.45 -5.58 13.42
CA ALA A 195 21.57 -7.03 13.26
C ALA A 195 21.88 -7.47 11.81
N TYR A 196 21.64 -6.60 10.84
CA TYR A 196 21.83 -6.85 9.41
C TYR A 196 22.83 -5.90 8.77
N ALA A 197 23.43 -5.00 9.54
CA ALA A 197 24.28 -3.92 9.00
C ALA A 197 25.44 -4.46 8.17
N ASP A 198 26.18 -5.43 8.68
CA ASP A 198 27.32 -6.03 7.97
C ASP A 198 26.89 -6.66 6.65
N ARG A 199 25.77 -7.36 6.66
CA ARG A 199 25.25 -8.01 5.43
C ARG A 199 24.78 -6.98 4.41
N VAL A 200 24.05 -5.94 4.84
CA VAL A 200 23.60 -4.84 3.96
C VAL A 200 24.81 -4.12 3.35
N TRP A 201 25.84 -3.87 4.14
CA TRP A 201 27.09 -3.27 3.68
C TRP A 201 27.80 -4.15 2.65
N GLU A 202 27.99 -5.43 2.97
CA GLU A 202 28.64 -6.39 2.07
C GLU A 202 27.94 -6.47 0.71
N ILE A 203 26.59 -6.53 0.71
CA ILE A 203 25.76 -6.58 -0.50
C ILE A 203 25.97 -5.30 -1.33
N ALA A 204 25.96 -4.12 -0.69
CA ALA A 204 26.18 -2.83 -1.36
C ALA A 204 27.60 -2.75 -1.94
N GLN A 205 28.63 -3.09 -1.13
CA GLN A 205 30.03 -3.05 -1.57
C GLN A 205 30.30 -4.04 -2.72
N ARG A 206 29.68 -5.21 -2.70
CA ARG A 206 29.76 -6.14 -3.83
C ARG A 206 29.16 -5.55 -5.10
N ALA A 207 28.00 -4.88 -5.00
CA ALA A 207 27.40 -4.19 -6.14
C ALA A 207 28.31 -3.10 -6.71
N ILE A 208 29.01 -2.34 -5.86
CA ILE A 208 29.98 -1.32 -6.26
C ILE A 208 31.16 -1.97 -6.99
N ARG A 209 31.77 -3.00 -6.41
CA ARG A 209 32.91 -3.71 -7.04
C ARG A 209 32.56 -4.31 -8.41
N GLU A 210 31.32 -4.73 -8.60
CA GLU A 210 30.80 -5.25 -9.86
C GLU A 210 30.36 -4.15 -10.85
N GLY A 211 30.52 -2.87 -10.51
CA GLY A 211 30.12 -1.73 -11.33
C GLY A 211 28.60 -1.61 -11.56
N ARG A 212 27.81 -2.16 -10.67
CA ARG A 212 26.33 -2.12 -10.78
C ARG A 212 25.81 -0.76 -10.33
N SER A 213 24.90 -0.17 -11.14
CA SER A 213 24.18 1.06 -10.79
C SER A 213 23.00 0.81 -9.83
N ARG A 214 22.71 -0.47 -9.50
CA ARG A 214 21.64 -0.87 -8.59
C ARG A 214 22.11 -2.00 -7.70
N VAL A 215 21.67 -1.99 -6.45
CA VAL A 215 21.97 -3.08 -5.52
C VAL A 215 21.42 -4.41 -6.05
N PHE A 216 20.18 -4.39 -6.52
CA PHE A 216 19.53 -5.55 -7.14
C PHE A 216 19.03 -5.19 -8.54
N THR A 217 19.35 -6.02 -9.52
CA THR A 217 18.82 -5.96 -10.89
C THR A 217 17.51 -6.75 -11.01
N HIS A 218 17.33 -7.72 -10.14
CA HIS A 218 16.14 -8.56 -10.06
C HIS A 218 15.78 -8.88 -8.62
N VAL A 219 14.49 -8.85 -8.29
CA VAL A 219 13.95 -9.33 -7.01
C VAL A 219 12.81 -10.28 -7.31
N ASN A 220 12.82 -11.45 -6.70
CA ASN A 220 11.78 -12.47 -6.89
C ASN A 220 10.41 -11.89 -6.53
N LYS A 221 9.42 -12.02 -7.42
CA LYS A 221 8.06 -11.51 -7.23
C LYS A 221 7.32 -12.12 -6.03
N TYR A 222 7.77 -13.28 -5.55
CA TYR A 222 7.23 -13.95 -4.38
C TYR A 222 7.94 -13.55 -3.08
N THR A 223 8.89 -12.60 -3.14
CA THR A 223 9.56 -12.06 -1.95
C THR A 223 8.52 -11.59 -0.92
N PRO A 224 8.56 -12.09 0.32
CA PRO A 224 7.58 -11.73 1.36
C PRO A 224 7.88 -10.34 1.95
N GLU A 225 7.90 -9.31 1.11
CA GLU A 225 8.30 -7.95 1.50
C GLU A 225 7.50 -7.42 2.70
N HIS A 226 6.21 -7.74 2.78
CA HIS A 226 5.37 -7.27 3.89
C HIS A 226 5.73 -7.93 5.22
N MET A 227 6.17 -9.18 5.18
CA MET A 227 6.70 -9.88 6.36
C MET A 227 8.02 -9.26 6.81
N PHE A 228 9.00 -9.09 5.90
CA PHE A 228 10.28 -8.45 6.21
C PHE A 228 10.10 -7.04 6.78
N ARG A 229 9.18 -6.28 6.21
CA ARG A 229 8.85 -4.94 6.73
C ARG A 229 8.22 -4.98 8.11
N ALA A 230 7.40 -5.98 8.43
CA ALA A 230 6.81 -6.12 9.76
C ALA A 230 7.88 -6.52 10.79
N GLU A 231 8.76 -7.44 10.45
CA GLU A 231 9.87 -7.85 11.31
C GLU A 231 10.86 -6.70 11.56
N TYR A 232 11.25 -5.96 10.52
CA TYR A 232 12.04 -4.74 10.65
C TYR A 232 11.37 -3.71 11.55
N ALA A 233 10.08 -3.43 11.31
CA ALA A 233 9.34 -2.44 12.08
C ALA A 233 9.25 -2.83 13.56
N GLN A 234 9.02 -4.11 13.86
CA GLN A 234 8.97 -4.60 15.23
C GLN A 234 10.32 -4.44 15.92
N ARG A 235 11.41 -4.94 15.32
CA ARG A 235 12.76 -4.82 15.91
C ARG A 235 13.18 -3.36 16.08
N TYR A 236 12.86 -2.50 15.11
CA TYR A 236 13.19 -1.08 15.23
C TYR A 236 12.38 -0.43 16.35
N TYR A 237 11.08 -0.71 16.43
CA TYR A 237 10.23 -0.21 17.50
C TYR A 237 10.73 -0.67 18.88
N ASP A 238 10.98 -1.97 19.06
CA ASP A 238 11.42 -2.55 20.35
C ASP A 238 12.75 -1.95 20.84
N ARG A 239 13.62 -1.53 19.92
CA ARG A 239 14.89 -0.89 20.25
C ARG A 239 14.75 0.55 20.75
N ILE A 240 13.75 1.30 20.27
CA ILE A 240 13.64 2.74 20.56
C ILE A 240 12.44 3.10 21.43
N ALA A 241 11.49 2.19 21.60
CA ALA A 241 10.29 2.43 22.39
C ALA A 241 10.61 2.47 23.89
N ARG A 242 10.02 3.44 24.56
CA ARG A 242 10.04 3.49 26.02
C ARG A 242 9.00 2.54 26.59
N PRO A 243 9.20 2.02 27.81
CA PRO A 243 8.21 1.22 28.50
C PRO A 243 6.86 1.96 28.62
N VAL A 244 5.76 1.26 28.31
CA VAL A 244 4.41 1.89 28.30
C VAL A 244 4.02 2.46 29.66
N CYS A 245 4.53 1.88 30.78
CA CYS A 245 4.29 2.37 32.15
C CYS A 245 4.95 3.73 32.43
N GLU A 246 5.95 4.13 31.65
CA GLU A 246 6.63 5.42 31.77
C GLU A 246 5.99 6.52 30.92
N LEU A 247 5.01 6.16 30.08
CA LEU A 247 4.34 7.07 29.16
C LEU A 247 3.13 7.70 29.81
N ASP A 248 3.04 9.02 29.69
CA ASP A 248 1.91 9.79 30.15
C ASP A 248 1.01 10.19 28.98
N ARG A 249 -0.28 10.02 29.13
CA ARG A 249 -1.28 10.41 28.13
C ARG A 249 -1.37 11.92 27.97
N GLU A 250 -1.08 12.69 29.00
CA GLU A 250 -1.13 14.15 28.98
C GLU A 250 0.14 14.76 28.40
N ARG A 251 1.26 14.05 28.47
CA ARG A 251 2.48 14.48 27.81
C ARG A 251 2.34 14.41 26.30
N THR A 252 2.76 15.47 25.65
CA THR A 252 2.64 15.60 24.20
C THR A 252 4.01 15.83 23.54
N PHE A 253 4.06 15.53 22.25
CA PHE A 253 5.19 15.85 21.39
C PHE A 253 4.71 16.42 20.06
N VAL A 254 5.58 17.14 19.38
CA VAL A 254 5.33 17.66 18.04
C VAL A 254 5.85 16.65 17.02
N THR A 255 4.98 16.18 16.17
CA THR A 255 5.33 15.28 15.06
C THR A 255 6.19 16.02 14.02
N VAL A 256 6.91 15.28 13.17
CA VAL A 256 7.67 15.84 12.03
C VAL A 256 6.81 16.73 11.12
N LYS A 257 5.49 16.51 11.13
CA LYS A 257 4.51 17.33 10.38
C LYS A 257 3.92 18.49 11.16
N GLY A 258 4.50 18.84 12.30
CA GLY A 258 4.05 19.95 13.13
C GLY A 258 2.75 19.68 13.91
N ARG A 259 2.29 18.44 14.01
CA ARG A 259 1.07 18.10 14.77
C ARG A 259 1.42 17.73 16.20
N VAL A 260 0.71 18.30 17.16
CA VAL A 260 0.79 17.89 18.56
C VAL A 260 0.08 16.56 18.77
N ARG A 261 0.73 15.60 19.43
CA ARG A 261 0.20 14.29 19.77
C ARG A 261 0.61 13.87 21.17
N SER A 262 -0.23 13.06 21.82
CA SER A 262 0.12 12.38 23.05
C SER A 262 1.29 11.42 22.84
N GLU A 263 2.16 11.27 23.81
CA GLU A 263 3.23 10.25 23.83
C GLU A 263 2.67 8.82 23.87
N LEU A 264 1.48 8.65 24.45
CA LEU A 264 0.81 7.36 24.54
C LEU A 264 -0.20 7.19 23.40
N TYR A 265 0.05 6.25 22.51
CA TYR A 265 -0.91 5.84 21.50
C TYR A 265 -1.76 4.69 22.02
N VAL A 266 -3.10 4.85 22.00
CA VAL A 266 -4.06 3.80 22.42
C VAL A 266 -4.88 3.37 21.21
N CYS A 267 -4.88 2.08 20.92
CA CYS A 267 -5.68 1.49 19.85
C CYS A 267 -7.18 1.60 20.14
N ARG A 268 -7.96 2.02 19.13
CA ARG A 268 -9.41 2.27 19.28
C ARG A 268 -10.31 1.26 18.54
N ARG A 269 -9.75 0.36 17.75
CA ARG A 269 -10.49 -0.59 16.91
C ARG A 269 -9.98 -2.01 17.12
N ASP A 270 -9.36 -2.61 16.12
CA ASP A 270 -8.98 -4.04 16.06
C ASP A 270 -8.14 -4.55 17.24
N ARG A 271 -7.52 -3.66 18.01
CA ARG A 271 -6.71 -3.94 19.20
C ARG A 271 -7.05 -2.99 20.33
N VAL A 272 -8.34 -2.83 20.62
CA VAL A 272 -8.84 -1.92 21.67
C VAL A 272 -8.04 -2.10 22.95
N GLY A 273 -7.51 -1.00 23.49
CA GLY A 273 -6.75 -0.98 24.73
C GLY A 273 -5.25 -1.25 24.60
N THR A 274 -4.78 -1.81 23.47
CA THR A 274 -3.33 -1.94 23.24
C THR A 274 -2.67 -0.57 23.16
N ARG A 275 -1.52 -0.43 23.84
CA ARG A 275 -0.81 0.83 24.04
C ARG A 275 0.58 0.77 23.43
N TYR A 276 1.02 1.89 22.85
CA TYR A 276 2.33 2.01 22.21
C TYR A 276 2.95 3.38 22.49
N ASP A 277 4.29 3.46 22.45
CA ASP A 277 5.00 4.74 22.40
C ASP A 277 4.80 5.42 21.04
N ALA A 278 4.06 6.53 21.04
CA ALA A 278 3.70 7.23 19.82
C ALA A 278 4.90 7.87 19.13
N ARG A 279 5.97 8.27 19.88
CA ARG A 279 7.22 8.80 19.29
C ARG A 279 7.93 7.69 18.51
N ALA A 280 8.13 6.54 19.15
CA ALA A 280 8.74 5.38 18.50
C ALA A 280 7.93 4.93 17.28
N MET A 281 6.58 4.90 17.39
CA MET A 281 5.71 4.62 16.23
C MET A 281 5.93 5.62 15.09
N GLU A 282 6.10 6.91 15.37
CA GLU A 282 6.32 7.91 14.33
C GLU A 282 7.65 7.66 13.62
N GLU A 283 8.71 7.43 14.36
CA GLU A 283 10.04 7.20 13.82
C GLU A 283 10.07 5.98 12.90
N VAL A 284 9.52 4.85 13.35
CA VAL A 284 9.38 3.65 12.52
C VAL A 284 8.45 3.88 11.32
N SER A 285 7.37 4.63 11.49
CA SER A 285 6.45 5.00 10.41
C SER A 285 7.15 5.79 9.30
N LEU A 286 8.02 6.74 9.67
CA LEU A 286 8.81 7.53 8.73
C LEU A 286 9.83 6.66 8.00
N ALA A 287 10.57 5.81 8.71
CA ALA A 287 11.50 4.86 8.12
C ALA A 287 10.83 3.94 7.09
N LEU A 288 9.61 3.51 7.35
CA LEU A 288 8.80 2.74 6.41
C LEU A 288 8.13 3.58 5.30
N GLY A 289 8.26 4.92 5.32
CA GLY A 289 7.64 5.83 4.36
C GLY A 289 6.11 5.96 4.51
N HIS A 290 5.59 5.77 5.71
CA HIS A 290 4.21 6.07 6.04
C HIS A 290 4.05 7.50 6.57
N SER A 291 2.84 8.02 6.56
CA SER A 291 2.53 9.37 7.04
C SER A 291 1.51 9.39 8.17
N ARG A 292 1.11 8.22 8.65
CA ARG A 292 0.06 8.03 9.67
C ARG A 292 0.48 6.97 10.68
N LEU A 293 0.28 7.24 11.96
CA LEU A 293 0.63 6.33 13.05
C LEU A 293 -0.29 5.08 13.08
N ASP A 294 -1.57 5.25 12.77
CA ASP A 294 -2.54 4.15 12.79
C ASP A 294 -2.18 2.98 11.87
N VAL A 295 -1.36 3.23 10.86
CA VAL A 295 -0.85 2.17 9.99
C VAL A 295 0.11 1.25 10.73
N MET A 296 0.85 1.78 11.72
CA MET A 296 1.85 1.02 12.47
C MET A 296 1.24 -0.11 13.30
N THR A 297 0.00 0.02 13.76
CA THR A 297 -0.71 -1.06 14.46
C THR A 297 -0.86 -2.35 13.64
N ALA A 298 -0.62 -2.28 12.34
CA ALA A 298 -0.62 -3.43 11.46
C ALA A 298 0.76 -4.12 11.34
N TYR A 299 1.83 -3.47 11.82
CA TYR A 299 3.21 -3.96 11.78
C TYR A 299 3.72 -4.37 13.17
N LEU A 300 3.24 -3.70 14.23
CA LEU A 300 3.63 -3.95 15.60
C LEU A 300 2.71 -5.02 16.24
N LYS A 301 3.29 -5.88 17.07
CA LYS A 301 2.58 -6.92 17.82
C LYS A 301 2.12 -6.45 19.18
#